data_b409c29effe85ce2676873d4e2f592ed
#
_entry.id   b409c29effe85ce2676873d4e2f592ed
#
_cell.length_a   1.000
_cell.length_b   1.000
_cell.length_c   1.000
_cell.angle_alpha   90.00
_cell.angle_beta   90.00
_cell.angle_gamma   90.00
#
_symmetry.space_group_name_H-M   'P 1'
#
loop_
_entity.id
_entity.type
_entity.pdbx_description
1 polymer ?
#
loop_
_entity_poly.entity_id
_entity_poly.type
_entity_poly.pdbx_seq_one_letter_code
_entity_poly.pdbx_strand_id
1 'polypeptide(L)'
;IQNTETYALVIAKPLYVFKHIFSPFIWVFDKVTAGILHLMGVQQSNENDDAHSEEEIKLIIDASKKGGVIDDTEGEIIQNAIDFSEIYAHEIMIPRQDMKCLYQNYTFTEAMDFIKKHNHTRFPLCNKDKDHIIGMLHIRDLLEYEGDENDKDILTKLARKILFVPENKSISEILHQMMLRHV
;
A
#
# COMPACT_ATOMS: atom_id res chain seq x y z
N ILE A 1 16.52 19.87 35.09
CA ILE A 1 16.91 18.87 34.07
C ILE A 1 18.44 18.62 34.04
N GLN A 2 19.28 19.40 34.78
CA GLN A 2 20.74 19.35 34.64
C GLN A 2 21.49 18.25 35.43
N ASN A 3 20.83 17.47 36.27
CA ASN A 3 21.50 16.47 37.12
C ASN A 3 21.18 15.01 36.79
N THR A 4 20.45 14.73 35.70
CA THR A 4 20.00 13.35 35.32
C THR A 4 21.19 12.45 35.02
N GLU A 5 22.23 12.95 34.36
CA GLU A 5 23.43 12.18 34.01
C GLU A 5 24.25 11.78 35.24
N THR A 6 24.39 12.69 36.20
CA THR A 6 25.14 12.42 37.44
C THR A 6 24.45 11.36 38.29
N TYR A 7 23.13 11.41 38.43
CA TYR A 7 22.35 10.38 39.14
C TYR A 7 22.41 9.03 38.39
N ALA A 8 22.35 9.05 37.04
CA ALA A 8 22.48 7.85 36.23
C ALA A 8 23.83 7.15 36.45
N LEU A 9 24.94 7.90 36.49
CA LEU A 9 26.27 7.37 36.73
C LEU A 9 26.48 6.82 38.14
N VAL A 10 25.88 7.47 39.15
CA VAL A 10 25.93 7.00 40.54
C VAL A 10 25.16 5.67 40.72
N ILE A 11 24.00 5.56 40.06
CA ILE A 11 23.16 4.35 40.11
C ILE A 11 23.72 3.22 39.23
N ALA A 12 24.39 3.58 38.11
CA ALA A 12 24.97 2.58 37.21
C ALA A 12 26.01 1.67 37.85
N LYS A 13 26.86 2.20 38.75
CA LYS A 13 27.88 1.42 39.42
C LYS A 13 27.34 0.28 40.29
N PRO A 14 26.41 0.51 41.25
CA PRO A 14 25.82 -0.56 42.04
C PRO A 14 24.98 -1.53 41.20
N LEU A 15 24.29 -1.05 40.13
CA LEU A 15 23.58 -1.92 39.21
C LEU A 15 24.51 -2.83 38.41
N TYR A 16 25.66 -2.32 37.98
CA TYR A 16 26.68 -3.14 37.30
C TYR A 16 27.22 -4.27 38.20
N VAL A 17 27.54 -3.94 39.47
CA VAL A 17 27.98 -4.94 40.46
C VAL A 17 26.88 -5.97 40.71
N PHE A 18 25.64 -5.53 40.88
CA PHE A 18 24.48 -6.41 41.05
C PHE A 18 24.31 -7.35 39.83
N LYS A 19 24.33 -6.81 38.61
CA LYS A 19 24.27 -7.58 37.37
C LYS A 19 25.37 -8.66 37.35
N HIS A 20 26.60 -8.31 37.73
CA HIS A 20 27.71 -9.23 37.67
C HIS A 20 27.60 -10.39 38.71
N ILE A 21 27.12 -10.08 39.91
CA ILE A 21 26.86 -11.08 40.96
C ILE A 21 25.74 -12.02 40.57
N PHE A 22 24.67 -11.52 39.95
CA PHE A 22 23.50 -12.31 39.53
C PHE A 22 23.64 -12.96 38.15
N SER A 23 24.62 -12.55 37.35
CA SER A 23 24.87 -13.11 36.02
C SER A 23 24.95 -14.65 35.98
N PRO A 24 25.68 -15.35 36.90
CA PRO A 24 25.71 -16.80 36.88
C PRO A 24 24.35 -17.43 37.18
N PHE A 25 23.53 -16.79 38.03
CA PHE A 25 22.19 -17.29 38.32
C PHE A 25 21.27 -17.13 37.09
N ILE A 26 21.32 -15.96 36.41
CA ILE A 26 20.57 -15.72 35.18
C ILE A 26 20.97 -16.77 34.13
N TRP A 27 22.26 -17.01 33.93
CA TRP A 27 22.75 -18.01 32.97
C TRP A 27 22.22 -19.42 33.25
N VAL A 28 22.16 -19.83 34.56
CA VAL A 28 21.62 -21.14 34.97
C VAL A 28 20.12 -21.19 34.64
N PHE A 29 19.36 -20.16 34.98
CA PHE A 29 17.93 -20.10 34.67
C PHE A 29 17.67 -20.15 33.17
N ASP A 30 18.43 -19.41 32.35
CA ASP A 30 18.32 -19.43 30.89
C ASP A 30 18.56 -20.83 30.32
N LYS A 31 19.58 -21.56 30.87
CA LYS A 31 19.89 -22.91 30.44
C LYS A 31 18.80 -23.91 30.83
N VAL A 32 18.24 -23.78 32.04
CA VAL A 32 17.14 -24.63 32.52
C VAL A 32 15.89 -24.36 31.68
N THR A 33 15.54 -23.10 31.44
CA THR A 33 14.38 -22.72 30.62
C THR A 33 14.53 -23.22 29.18
N ALA A 34 15.71 -23.01 28.55
CA ALA A 34 16.01 -23.52 27.23
C ALA A 34 15.90 -25.07 27.16
N GLY A 35 16.36 -25.77 28.18
CA GLY A 35 16.25 -27.23 28.27
C GLY A 35 14.81 -27.72 28.36
N ILE A 36 13.97 -27.05 29.15
CA ILE A 36 12.54 -27.36 29.29
C ILE A 36 11.81 -27.09 27.96
N LEU A 37 12.05 -25.94 27.33
CA LEU A 37 11.44 -25.57 26.05
C LEU A 37 11.84 -26.55 24.94
N HIS A 38 13.10 -26.97 24.90
CA HIS A 38 13.56 -27.97 23.95
C HIS A 38 12.87 -29.34 24.15
N LEU A 39 12.67 -29.77 25.42
CA LEU A 39 11.93 -30.99 25.76
C LEU A 39 10.43 -30.90 25.37
N MET A 40 9.84 -29.70 25.40
CA MET A 40 8.47 -29.44 24.99
C MET A 40 8.32 -29.24 23.47
N GLY A 41 9.42 -29.30 22.70
CA GLY A 41 9.39 -29.10 21.25
C GLY A 41 9.11 -27.65 20.80
N VAL A 42 9.20 -26.70 21.72
CA VAL A 42 9.05 -25.27 21.41
C VAL A 42 10.40 -24.74 20.97
N GLN A 43 10.51 -24.29 19.72
CA GLN A 43 11.68 -23.56 19.25
C GLN A 43 11.73 -22.20 19.97
N GLN A 44 12.85 -21.94 20.64
CA GLN A 44 13.13 -20.64 21.19
C GLN A 44 13.28 -19.67 20.00
N SER A 45 12.33 -18.75 19.79
CA SER A 45 12.51 -17.63 18.88
C SER A 45 13.74 -16.87 19.36
N ASN A 46 14.73 -16.74 18.49
CA ASN A 46 15.91 -15.95 18.79
C ASN A 46 15.45 -14.52 19.08
N GLU A 47 15.95 -13.91 20.15
CA GLU A 47 15.69 -12.50 20.53
C GLU A 47 16.08 -11.48 19.42
N ASN A 48 16.56 -11.96 18.27
CA ASN A 48 16.85 -11.16 17.08
C ASN A 48 15.69 -11.13 16.05
N ASP A 49 14.57 -11.82 16.31
CA ASP A 49 13.33 -11.70 15.54
C ASP A 49 12.38 -10.68 16.20
N ASP A 50 12.90 -9.49 16.53
CA ASP A 50 12.08 -8.32 16.90
C ASP A 50 11.32 -7.74 15.68
N ALA A 51 10.80 -8.62 14.83
CA ALA A 51 9.85 -8.21 13.82
C ALA A 51 8.54 -7.89 14.55
N HIS A 52 8.32 -6.60 14.79
CA HIS A 52 7.06 -6.12 15.33
C HIS A 52 5.91 -6.46 14.38
N SER A 53 4.78 -6.87 14.94
CA SER A 53 3.56 -7.05 14.14
C SER A 53 3.06 -5.70 13.62
N GLU A 54 2.20 -5.72 12.59
CA GLU A 54 1.61 -4.48 12.06
C GLU A 54 0.85 -3.71 13.14
N GLU A 55 0.16 -4.42 14.04
CA GLU A 55 -0.55 -3.85 15.17
C GLU A 55 0.40 -3.16 16.16
N GLU A 56 1.56 -3.77 16.45
CA GLU A 56 2.58 -3.17 17.31
C GLU A 56 3.16 -1.90 16.69
N ILE A 57 3.41 -1.90 15.38
CA ILE A 57 3.86 -0.71 14.65
C ILE A 57 2.81 0.40 14.74
N LYS A 58 1.53 0.09 14.55
CA LYS A 58 0.43 1.05 14.70
C LYS A 58 0.37 1.64 16.12
N LEU A 59 0.57 0.81 17.14
CA LEU A 59 0.63 1.28 18.55
C LEU A 59 1.83 2.21 18.80
N ILE A 60 2.99 1.93 18.22
CA ILE A 60 4.17 2.79 18.31
C ILE A 60 3.91 4.16 17.66
N ILE A 61 3.25 4.17 16.50
CA ILE A 61 2.85 5.40 15.80
C ILE A 61 1.89 6.22 16.67
N ASP A 62 0.86 5.60 17.23
CA ASP A 62 -0.08 6.26 18.11
C ASP A 62 0.57 6.84 19.37
N ALA A 63 1.52 6.11 19.97
CA ALA A 63 2.29 6.60 21.10
C ALA A 63 3.17 7.80 20.72
N SER A 64 3.77 7.78 19.53
CA SER A 64 4.60 8.86 19.00
C SER A 64 3.78 10.12 18.69
N LYS A 65 2.55 9.97 18.17
CA LYS A 65 1.59 11.06 18.00
C LYS A 65 1.23 11.70 19.35
N LYS A 66 0.86 10.90 20.35
CA LYS A 66 0.54 11.39 21.70
C LYS A 66 1.73 12.06 22.37
N GLY A 67 2.96 11.61 22.09
CA GLY A 67 4.21 12.19 22.56
C GLY A 67 4.62 13.48 21.84
N GLY A 68 3.93 13.88 20.75
CA GLY A 68 4.25 15.05 19.94
C GLY A 68 5.52 14.89 19.09
N VAL A 69 5.98 13.65 18.85
CA VAL A 69 7.15 13.36 18.00
C VAL A 69 6.76 13.41 16.54
N ILE A 70 5.56 12.96 16.20
CA ILE A 70 4.93 13.02 14.88
C ILE A 70 3.59 13.73 15.00
N ASP A 71 3.22 14.48 13.96
CA ASP A 71 1.91 15.15 13.93
C ASP A 71 0.79 14.18 13.49
N ASP A 72 -0.46 14.65 13.59
CA ASP A 72 -1.62 13.82 13.25
C ASP A 72 -1.63 13.42 11.77
N THR A 73 -1.23 14.33 10.86
CA THR A 73 -1.20 14.08 9.41
C THR A 73 -0.12 13.06 9.05
N GLU A 74 1.07 13.21 9.64
CA GLU A 74 2.18 12.27 9.45
C GLU A 74 1.79 10.86 9.93
N GLY A 75 1.17 10.78 11.10
CA GLY A 75 0.70 9.52 11.66
C GLY A 75 -0.37 8.85 10.78
N GLU A 76 -1.32 9.62 10.24
CA GLU A 76 -2.34 9.11 9.32
C GLU A 76 -1.72 8.58 8.01
N ILE A 77 -0.75 9.28 7.44
CA ILE A 77 -0.03 8.82 6.24
C ILE A 77 0.66 7.49 6.50
N ILE A 78 1.34 7.34 7.65
CA ILE A 78 2.04 6.10 7.98
C ILE A 78 1.05 4.94 8.18
N GLN A 79 -0.05 5.15 8.90
CA GLN A 79 -1.09 4.15 9.09
C GLN A 79 -1.69 3.71 7.75
N ASN A 80 -2.06 4.67 6.89
CA ASN A 80 -2.58 4.38 5.56
C ASN A 80 -1.56 3.63 4.69
N ALA A 81 -0.26 3.88 4.85
CA ALA A 81 0.78 3.15 4.13
C ALA A 81 0.91 1.69 4.59
N ILE A 82 0.67 1.40 5.87
CA ILE A 82 0.63 0.03 6.39
C ILE A 82 -0.61 -0.68 5.84
N ASP A 83 -1.78 -0.06 5.95
CA ASP A 83 -3.05 -0.63 5.50
C ASP A 83 -3.08 -0.87 3.98
N PHE A 84 -2.29 -0.09 3.21
CA PHE A 84 -2.23 -0.17 1.75
C PHE A 84 -1.87 -1.56 1.23
N SER A 85 -1.08 -2.34 1.96
CA SER A 85 -0.68 -3.69 1.56
C SER A 85 -1.81 -4.71 1.68
N GLU A 86 -2.79 -4.46 2.53
CA GLU A 86 -3.91 -5.36 2.81
C GLU A 86 -5.13 -5.13 1.89
N ILE A 87 -5.18 -3.97 1.20
CA ILE A 87 -6.30 -3.61 0.32
C ILE A 87 -6.20 -4.34 -1.02
N TYR A 88 -7.33 -4.86 -1.51
CA TYR A 88 -7.45 -5.54 -2.79
C TYR A 88 -8.13 -4.67 -3.85
N ALA A 89 -7.90 -5.01 -5.13
CA ALA A 89 -8.45 -4.25 -6.25
C ALA A 89 -9.99 -4.10 -6.20
N HIS A 90 -10.71 -5.15 -5.78
CA HIS A 90 -12.17 -5.13 -5.70
C HIS A 90 -12.72 -4.13 -4.68
N GLU A 91 -11.91 -3.74 -3.67
CA GLU A 91 -12.33 -2.78 -2.65
C GLU A 91 -12.30 -1.33 -3.14
N ILE A 92 -11.45 -1.04 -4.14
CA ILE A 92 -11.27 0.32 -4.68
C ILE A 92 -11.78 0.49 -6.11
N MET A 93 -12.14 -0.61 -6.80
CA MET A 93 -12.59 -0.54 -8.19
C MET A 93 -13.98 0.10 -8.32
N ILE A 94 -14.21 0.75 -9.44
CA ILE A 94 -15.55 1.19 -9.83
C ILE A 94 -16.34 -0.05 -10.29
N PRO A 95 -17.48 -0.37 -9.67
CA PRO A 95 -18.30 -1.49 -10.09
C PRO A 95 -18.71 -1.39 -11.57
N ARG A 96 -18.82 -2.55 -12.24
CA ARG A 96 -19.17 -2.63 -13.67
C ARG A 96 -20.39 -1.82 -14.08
N GLN A 97 -21.44 -1.80 -13.24
CA GLN A 97 -22.67 -1.05 -13.50
C GLN A 97 -22.44 0.45 -13.55
N ASP A 98 -21.52 0.99 -12.75
CA ASP A 98 -21.24 2.43 -12.63
C ASP A 98 -20.17 2.90 -13.61
N MET A 99 -19.43 1.97 -14.21
CA MET A 99 -18.36 2.25 -15.16
C MET A 99 -18.91 2.97 -16.39
N LYS A 100 -18.33 4.13 -16.72
CA LYS A 100 -18.65 4.93 -17.92
C LYS A 100 -17.69 4.56 -19.03
N CYS A 101 -18.21 3.94 -20.11
CA CYS A 101 -17.40 3.47 -21.24
C CYS A 101 -17.80 4.17 -22.50
N LEU A 102 -16.83 4.34 -23.41
CA LEU A 102 -17.07 4.63 -24.81
C LEU A 102 -17.13 3.31 -25.58
N TYR A 103 -17.92 3.30 -26.65
CA TYR A 103 -18.04 2.13 -27.50
C TYR A 103 -17.33 2.35 -28.83
N GLN A 104 -16.72 1.28 -29.36
CA GLN A 104 -15.96 1.32 -30.60
C GLN A 104 -16.77 1.84 -31.81
N ASN A 105 -18.07 1.60 -31.79
CA ASN A 105 -18.99 2.02 -32.87
C ASN A 105 -19.46 3.46 -32.74
N TYR A 106 -19.06 4.21 -31.73
CA TYR A 106 -19.39 5.63 -31.61
C TYR A 106 -18.63 6.43 -32.69
N THR A 107 -19.30 7.43 -33.24
CA THR A 107 -18.63 8.47 -34.02
C THR A 107 -17.81 9.37 -33.12
N PHE A 108 -16.88 10.12 -33.68
CA PHE A 108 -16.09 11.11 -32.95
C PHE A 108 -16.97 12.10 -32.18
N THR A 109 -18.01 12.62 -32.84
CA THR A 109 -18.94 13.56 -32.22
C THR A 109 -19.71 12.96 -31.06
N GLU A 110 -20.22 11.74 -31.21
CA GLU A 110 -20.91 11.03 -30.12
C GLU A 110 -19.99 10.77 -28.92
N ALA A 111 -18.73 10.41 -29.16
CA ALA A 111 -17.72 10.21 -28.12
C ALA A 111 -17.44 11.53 -27.38
N MET A 112 -17.28 12.64 -28.10
CA MET A 112 -17.04 13.96 -27.52
C MET A 112 -18.24 14.45 -26.70
N ASP A 113 -19.45 14.22 -27.15
CA ASP A 113 -20.66 14.60 -26.42
C ASP A 113 -20.83 13.73 -25.13
N PHE A 114 -20.51 12.45 -25.22
CA PHE A 114 -20.49 11.56 -24.05
C PHE A 114 -19.47 12.04 -23.01
N ILE A 115 -18.25 12.39 -23.44
CA ILE A 115 -17.18 12.89 -22.59
C ILE A 115 -17.58 14.19 -21.88
N LYS A 116 -18.13 15.15 -22.62
CA LYS A 116 -18.62 16.43 -22.06
C LYS A 116 -19.68 16.20 -20.96
N LYS A 117 -20.53 15.20 -21.14
CA LYS A 117 -21.60 14.87 -20.18
C LYS A 117 -21.08 14.25 -18.88
N HIS A 118 -19.98 13.50 -18.93
CA HIS A 118 -19.52 12.69 -17.79
C HIS A 118 -18.29 13.25 -17.06
N ASN A 119 -17.63 14.28 -17.55
CA ASN A 119 -16.52 15.00 -16.91
C ASN A 119 -15.37 14.12 -16.40
N HIS A 120 -15.09 12.99 -17.05
CA HIS A 120 -13.94 12.15 -16.76
C HIS A 120 -12.81 12.42 -17.77
N THR A 121 -11.58 12.15 -17.36
CA THR A 121 -10.39 12.34 -18.21
C THR A 121 -10.05 11.08 -19.01
N ARG A 122 -10.41 9.90 -18.49
CA ARG A 122 -10.10 8.60 -19.06
C ARG A 122 -11.35 7.75 -19.14
N PHE A 123 -11.55 7.11 -20.27
CA PHE A 123 -12.71 6.26 -20.54
C PHE A 123 -12.25 4.92 -21.08
N PRO A 124 -12.68 3.80 -20.51
CA PRO A 124 -12.52 2.49 -21.14
C PRO A 124 -13.20 2.50 -22.52
N LEU A 125 -12.56 1.92 -23.51
CA LEU A 125 -13.13 1.68 -24.84
C LEU A 125 -13.60 0.24 -24.92
N CYS A 126 -14.88 0.04 -25.13
CA CYS A 126 -15.53 -1.26 -25.22
C CYS A 126 -15.87 -1.62 -26.67
N ASN A 127 -15.77 -2.91 -27.02
CA ASN A 127 -16.20 -3.38 -28.33
C ASN A 127 -17.73 -3.47 -28.41
N LYS A 128 -18.34 -4.40 -27.66
CA LYS A 128 -19.79 -4.68 -27.71
C LYS A 128 -20.48 -4.34 -26.41
N ASP A 129 -19.85 -4.65 -25.31
CA ASP A 129 -20.36 -4.47 -23.96
C ASP A 129 -19.22 -4.14 -23.00
N LYS A 130 -19.55 -3.88 -21.74
CA LYS A 130 -18.59 -3.52 -20.70
C LYS A 130 -17.63 -4.65 -20.31
N ASP A 131 -17.84 -5.87 -20.78
CA ASP A 131 -16.98 -7.02 -20.50
C ASP A 131 -15.87 -7.18 -21.54
N HIS A 132 -16.03 -6.50 -22.69
CA HIS A 132 -15.07 -6.53 -23.80
C HIS A 132 -14.35 -5.20 -23.97
N ILE A 133 -13.48 -4.90 -23.01
CA ILE A 133 -12.67 -3.67 -23.03
C ILE A 133 -11.44 -3.90 -23.91
N ILE A 134 -11.26 -3.08 -24.93
CA ILE A 134 -10.17 -3.16 -25.90
C ILE A 134 -9.04 -2.16 -25.66
N GLY A 135 -9.28 -1.15 -24.82
CA GLY A 135 -8.30 -0.13 -24.51
C GLY A 135 -8.88 0.98 -23.64
N MET A 136 -8.14 2.06 -23.51
CA MET A 136 -8.55 3.27 -22.80
C MET A 136 -8.31 4.49 -23.67
N LEU A 137 -9.30 5.38 -23.74
CA LEU A 137 -9.21 6.68 -24.41
C LEU A 137 -8.93 7.76 -23.37
N HIS A 138 -7.95 8.59 -23.66
CA HIS A 138 -7.67 9.80 -22.89
C HIS A 138 -8.25 11.01 -23.62
N ILE A 139 -8.96 11.88 -22.90
CA ILE A 139 -9.60 13.08 -23.50
C ILE A 139 -8.61 13.94 -24.31
N ARG A 140 -7.35 14.04 -23.85
CA ARG A 140 -6.32 14.81 -24.57
C ARG A 140 -6.09 14.28 -25.97
N ASP A 141 -6.02 12.95 -26.15
CA ASP A 141 -5.75 12.35 -27.45
C ASP A 141 -6.85 12.66 -28.46
N LEU A 142 -8.10 12.77 -27.96
CA LEU A 142 -9.24 13.17 -28.78
C LEU A 142 -9.23 14.68 -29.10
N LEU A 143 -8.82 15.54 -28.16
CA LEU A 143 -8.75 16.99 -28.36
C LEU A 143 -7.58 17.39 -29.25
N GLU A 144 -6.48 16.65 -29.24
CA GLU A 144 -5.29 16.87 -30.06
C GLU A 144 -5.40 16.22 -31.45
N TYR A 145 -6.49 15.49 -31.72
CA TYR A 145 -6.68 14.81 -33.00
C TYR A 145 -7.03 15.78 -34.09
N GLU A 146 -6.18 15.86 -35.13
CA GLU A 146 -6.32 16.71 -36.30
C GLU A 146 -6.67 15.95 -37.60
N GLY A 147 -7.03 14.66 -37.49
CA GLY A 147 -7.36 13.80 -38.63
C GLY A 147 -8.82 13.89 -39.07
N ASP A 148 -9.23 12.89 -39.87
CA ASP A 148 -10.61 12.82 -40.38
C ASP A 148 -11.57 12.32 -39.28
N GLU A 149 -12.44 13.17 -38.78
CA GLU A 149 -13.47 12.85 -37.77
C GLU A 149 -14.51 11.83 -38.28
N ASN A 150 -14.58 11.56 -39.57
CA ASN A 150 -15.48 10.57 -40.16
C ASN A 150 -14.83 9.15 -40.19
N ASP A 151 -13.57 9.02 -39.79
CA ASP A 151 -12.90 7.71 -39.69
C ASP A 151 -13.59 6.84 -38.64
N LYS A 152 -14.20 5.75 -39.07
CA LYS A 152 -14.95 4.84 -38.20
C LYS A 152 -14.08 4.14 -37.16
N ASP A 153 -12.79 4.04 -37.42
CA ASP A 153 -11.84 3.34 -36.52
C ASP A 153 -11.06 4.32 -35.63
N ILE A 154 -11.40 5.60 -35.62
CA ILE A 154 -10.67 6.65 -34.92
C ILE A 154 -10.49 6.33 -33.43
N LEU A 155 -11.55 5.92 -32.75
CA LEU A 155 -11.51 5.62 -31.31
C LEU A 155 -10.58 4.42 -31.03
N THR A 156 -10.56 3.44 -31.90
CA THR A 156 -9.68 2.26 -31.79
C THR A 156 -8.22 2.65 -32.04
N LYS A 157 -7.95 3.53 -33.00
CA LYS A 157 -6.60 4.00 -33.32
C LYS A 157 -6.00 4.85 -32.20
N LEU A 158 -6.83 5.64 -31.52
CA LEU A 158 -6.42 6.48 -30.39
C LEU A 158 -6.38 5.72 -29.04
N ALA A 159 -6.91 4.49 -29.01
CA ALA A 159 -6.98 3.72 -27.77
C ALA A 159 -5.58 3.28 -27.29
N ARG A 160 -5.29 3.60 -26.04
CA ARG A 160 -4.07 3.18 -25.36
C ARG A 160 -4.26 1.79 -24.76
N LYS A 161 -3.17 1.04 -24.69
CA LYS A 161 -3.15 -0.25 -23.99
C LYS A 161 -3.42 -0.06 -22.50
N ILE A 162 -4.10 -1.02 -21.90
CA ILE A 162 -4.40 -1.04 -20.46
C ILE A 162 -3.81 -2.27 -19.79
N LEU A 163 -3.65 -2.17 -18.49
CA LEU A 163 -3.25 -3.30 -17.64
C LEU A 163 -4.51 -3.97 -17.10
N PHE A 164 -4.67 -5.26 -17.40
CA PHE A 164 -5.70 -6.10 -16.79
C PHE A 164 -5.13 -6.78 -15.54
N VAL A 165 -5.87 -6.70 -14.46
CA VAL A 165 -5.49 -7.30 -13.18
C VAL A 165 -6.67 -8.08 -12.60
N PRO A 166 -6.44 -9.18 -11.87
CA PRO A 166 -7.50 -9.85 -11.12
C PRO A 166 -8.04 -8.96 -10.00
N GLU A 167 -9.33 -9.07 -9.70
CA GLU A 167 -9.99 -8.29 -8.64
C GLU A 167 -9.47 -8.59 -7.22
N ASN A 168 -8.93 -9.79 -7.01
CA ASN A 168 -8.34 -10.25 -5.75
C ASN A 168 -6.83 -9.93 -5.62
N LYS A 169 -6.29 -9.11 -6.50
CA LYS A 169 -4.89 -8.69 -6.44
C LYS A 169 -4.73 -7.52 -5.49
N SER A 170 -3.67 -7.54 -4.63
CA SER A 170 -3.40 -6.41 -3.74
C SER A 170 -3.04 -5.15 -4.51
N ILE A 171 -3.45 -3.99 -4.01
CA ILE A 171 -3.18 -2.71 -4.67
C ILE A 171 -1.70 -2.35 -4.66
N SER A 172 -0.94 -2.83 -3.68
CA SER A 172 0.52 -2.66 -3.62
C SER A 172 1.22 -3.34 -4.80
N GLU A 173 0.82 -4.58 -5.15
CA GLU A 173 1.35 -5.28 -6.32
C GLU A 173 0.90 -4.63 -7.63
N ILE A 174 -0.34 -4.10 -7.68
CA ILE A 174 -0.85 -3.36 -8.86
C ILE A 174 -0.03 -2.09 -9.06
N LEU A 175 0.19 -1.32 -8.00
CA LEU A 175 1.01 -0.12 -8.05
C LEU A 175 2.42 -0.42 -8.56
N HIS A 176 3.05 -1.47 -8.03
CA HIS A 176 4.37 -1.91 -8.49
C HIS A 176 4.38 -2.26 -9.99
N GLN A 177 3.35 -2.97 -10.48
CA GLN A 177 3.22 -3.28 -11.90
C GLN A 177 2.97 -2.05 -12.77
N MET A 178 2.18 -1.08 -12.29
CA MET A 178 1.96 0.20 -12.99
C MET A 178 3.26 0.98 -13.10
N MET A 179 4.06 1.04 -12.03
CA MET A 179 5.36 1.72 -12.04
C MET A 179 6.33 1.07 -13.04
N LEU A 180 6.41 -0.26 -13.08
CA LEU A 180 7.28 -0.98 -14.02
C LEU A 180 6.88 -0.80 -15.48
N ARG A 181 5.59 -0.63 -15.76
CA ARG A 181 5.05 -0.50 -17.13
C ARG A 181 4.84 0.94 -17.57
N HIS A 182 5.09 1.90 -16.67
CA HIS A 182 4.85 3.33 -16.91
C HIS A 182 3.40 3.64 -17.36
N VAL A 183 2.42 3.00 -16.71
CA VAL A 183 0.97 3.17 -16.96
C VAL A 183 0.27 3.67 -15.71
#